data_0d445f1fba6c84422969e61698d69dc8
#
_entry.id   0d445f1fba6c84422969e61698d69dc8
#
_cell.length_a   1.000
_cell.length_b   1.000
_cell.length_c   1.000
_cell.angle_alpha   90.00
_cell.angle_beta   90.00
_cell.angle_gamma   90.00
#
_symmetry.space_group_name_H-M   'P 1'
#
loop_
_entity.id
_entity.type
_entity.pdbx_description
1 polymer ?
#
loop_
_entity_poly.entity_id
_entity_poly.type
_entity_poly.pdbx_seq_one_letter_code
_entity_poly.pdbx_strand_id
1 'polypeptide(L)'
;MKIAFLVLLTLNTMTVAASAADADDVRLGRELARQICADCHAVRPAEVQSPNRNAPSFEDIAGVSGISPIALKVALRSSHREMPNLILNDDEIDRVIAYILSLPGDRR
;
A
#
# COMPACT_ATOMS: atom_id res chain seq x y z
N MET A 1 -36.86 39.97 17.84
CA MET A 1 -37.03 38.54 17.76
C MET A 1 -36.76 38.06 16.34
N LYS A 2 -35.52 38.17 15.84
CA LYS A 2 -35.05 37.72 14.51
C LYS A 2 -33.50 37.73 14.45
N ILE A 3 -32.80 37.02 15.31
CA ILE A 3 -31.38 36.78 15.20
C ILE A 3 -31.11 35.38 15.80
N ALA A 4 -31.37 34.33 15.03
CA ALA A 4 -31.00 32.96 15.41
C ALA A 4 -31.00 32.02 14.20
N PHE A 5 -30.31 32.34 13.08
CA PHE A 5 -30.25 31.41 11.93
C PHE A 5 -29.00 31.58 11.07
N LEU A 6 -27.84 31.80 11.66
CA LEU A 6 -26.62 31.99 10.86
C LEU A 6 -25.35 31.44 11.53
N VAL A 7 -25.41 30.28 12.19
CA VAL A 7 -24.20 29.60 12.75
C VAL A 7 -24.26 28.08 12.50
N LEU A 8 -24.53 27.63 11.32
CA LEU A 8 -24.46 26.19 11.04
C LEU A 8 -23.95 25.85 9.63
N LEU A 9 -22.92 26.53 9.13
CA LEU A 9 -22.38 26.20 7.80
C LEU A 9 -20.86 26.31 7.66
N THR A 10 -20.08 25.98 8.68
CA THR A 10 -18.61 26.04 8.55
C THR A 10 -17.85 24.83 9.11
N LEU A 11 -18.43 23.64 9.11
CA LEU A 11 -17.74 22.47 9.69
C LEU A 11 -17.63 21.27 8.71
N ASN A 12 -17.38 21.49 7.43
CA ASN A 12 -17.32 20.36 6.50
C ASN A 12 -16.20 20.37 5.46
N THR A 13 -15.05 21.01 5.71
CA THR A 13 -13.98 21.10 4.70
C THR A 13 -12.66 20.44 5.09
N MET A 14 -12.57 19.66 6.17
CA MET A 14 -11.29 19.13 6.65
C MET A 14 -10.99 17.65 6.30
N THR A 15 -11.90 16.93 5.66
CA THR A 15 -11.75 15.47 5.44
C THR A 15 -11.16 15.08 4.07
N VAL A 16 -10.99 16.01 3.15
CA VAL A 16 -10.57 15.69 1.77
C VAL A 16 -9.04 15.59 1.60
N ALA A 17 -8.25 16.26 2.43
CA ALA A 17 -6.80 16.32 2.26
C ALA A 17 -6.08 15.00 2.63
N ALA A 18 -6.52 14.30 3.67
CA ALA A 18 -5.94 13.00 4.08
C ALA A 18 -6.19 11.91 3.02
N SER A 19 -7.38 11.86 2.44
CA SER A 19 -7.75 10.90 1.41
C SER A 19 -6.98 11.07 0.08
N ALA A 20 -6.62 12.30 -0.28
CA ALA A 20 -5.83 12.58 -1.49
C ALA A 20 -4.36 12.18 -1.31
N ALA A 21 -3.75 12.41 -0.13
CA ALA A 21 -2.39 12.00 0.18
C ALA A 21 -2.25 10.47 0.18
N ASP A 22 -3.19 9.75 0.78
CA ASP A 22 -3.20 8.28 0.77
C ASP A 22 -3.32 7.71 -0.65
N ALA A 23 -4.15 8.31 -1.52
CA ALA A 23 -4.30 7.89 -2.91
C ALA A 23 -3.02 8.12 -3.73
N ASP A 24 -2.28 9.20 -3.46
CA ASP A 24 -1.00 9.48 -4.10
C ASP A 24 0.08 8.48 -3.67
N ASP A 25 0.16 8.15 -2.40
CA ASP A 25 1.10 7.15 -1.89
C ASP A 25 0.84 5.76 -2.48
N VAL A 26 -0.42 5.36 -2.60
CA VAL A 26 -0.81 4.11 -3.27
C VAL A 26 -0.39 4.12 -4.76
N ARG A 27 -0.61 5.22 -5.46
CA ARG A 27 -0.23 5.36 -6.87
C ARG A 27 1.28 5.29 -7.06
N LEU A 28 2.04 6.01 -6.24
CA LEU A 28 3.51 6.02 -6.27
C LEU A 28 4.08 4.66 -5.85
N GLY A 29 3.49 4.02 -4.85
CA GLY A 29 3.86 2.67 -4.42
C GLY A 29 3.64 1.63 -5.51
N ARG A 30 2.52 1.72 -6.25
CA ARG A 30 2.27 0.87 -7.42
C ARG A 30 3.34 1.04 -8.49
N GLU A 31 3.73 2.28 -8.78
CA GLU A 31 4.76 2.56 -9.77
C GLU A 31 6.11 1.98 -9.37
N LEU A 32 6.53 2.20 -8.11
CA LEU A 32 7.74 1.60 -7.54
C LEU A 32 7.71 0.06 -7.62
N ALA A 33 6.59 -0.56 -7.23
CA ALA A 33 6.43 -2.00 -7.27
C ALA A 33 6.62 -2.57 -8.69
N ARG A 34 6.09 -1.86 -9.70
CA ARG A 34 6.25 -2.26 -11.10
C ARG A 34 7.69 -2.16 -11.60
N GLN A 35 8.46 -1.22 -11.08
CA GLN A 35 9.85 -0.99 -11.48
C GLN A 35 10.84 -1.91 -10.75
N ILE A 36 10.57 -2.23 -9.49
CA ILE A 36 11.54 -2.87 -8.60
C ILE A 36 11.14 -4.30 -8.23
N CYS A 37 9.84 -4.57 -8.05
CA CYS A 37 9.36 -5.83 -7.50
C CYS A 37 8.84 -6.80 -8.58
N ALA A 38 8.44 -6.28 -9.73
CA ALA A 38 7.74 -7.05 -10.77
C ALA A 38 8.58 -8.11 -11.47
N ASP A 39 9.90 -8.07 -11.36
CA ASP A 39 10.77 -9.13 -11.90
C ASP A 39 10.58 -10.46 -11.16
N CYS A 40 10.16 -10.41 -9.90
CA CYS A 40 9.98 -11.60 -9.07
C CYS A 40 8.54 -11.79 -8.61
N HIS A 41 7.81 -10.73 -8.30
CA HIS A 41 6.45 -10.77 -7.76
C HIS A 41 5.39 -10.42 -8.80
N ALA A 42 4.24 -11.09 -8.74
CA ALA A 42 3.02 -10.58 -9.36
C ALA A 42 2.55 -9.36 -8.55
N VAL A 43 2.67 -8.18 -9.14
CA VAL A 43 2.41 -6.91 -8.44
C VAL A 43 1.09 -6.25 -8.83
N ARG A 44 0.45 -6.72 -9.91
CA ARG A 44 -0.80 -6.14 -10.41
C ARG A 44 -2.01 -6.83 -9.76
N PRO A 45 -3.14 -6.11 -9.61
CA PRO A 45 -4.39 -6.74 -9.23
C PRO A 45 -4.76 -7.88 -10.20
N ALA A 46 -5.29 -8.97 -9.65
CA ALA A 46 -5.69 -10.18 -10.40
C ALA A 46 -4.56 -10.93 -11.14
N GLU A 47 -3.32 -10.55 -10.95
CA GLU A 47 -2.16 -11.29 -11.44
C GLU A 47 -1.83 -12.40 -10.44
N VAL A 48 -2.25 -13.63 -10.76
CA VAL A 48 -2.21 -14.76 -9.80
C VAL A 48 -0.86 -15.48 -9.75
N GLN A 49 0.01 -15.29 -10.73
CA GLN A 49 1.27 -16.02 -10.83
C GLN A 49 2.46 -15.08 -10.92
N SER A 50 3.33 -15.16 -9.91
CA SER A 50 4.59 -14.43 -9.90
C SER A 50 5.59 -15.01 -10.92
N PRO A 51 6.41 -14.17 -11.57
CA PRO A 51 7.49 -14.64 -12.43
C PRO A 51 8.44 -15.60 -11.69
N ASN A 52 8.80 -15.28 -10.46
CA ASN A 52 9.47 -16.24 -9.56
C ASN A 52 8.40 -16.98 -8.74
N ARG A 53 8.29 -18.30 -8.92
CA ARG A 53 7.30 -19.12 -8.23
C ARG A 53 7.47 -19.15 -6.70
N ASN A 54 8.66 -18.84 -6.21
CA ASN A 54 8.93 -18.76 -4.76
C ASN A 54 8.57 -17.41 -4.17
N ALA A 55 8.28 -16.39 -4.99
CA ALA A 55 7.84 -15.08 -4.55
C ALA A 55 6.31 -15.03 -4.52
N PRO A 56 5.68 -14.73 -3.37
CA PRO A 56 4.23 -14.59 -3.31
C PRO A 56 3.76 -13.41 -4.15
N SER A 57 2.53 -13.47 -4.67
CA SER A 57 1.91 -12.29 -5.27
C SER A 57 1.65 -11.21 -4.22
N PHE A 58 1.51 -9.98 -4.63
CA PHE A 58 1.15 -8.89 -3.71
C PHE A 58 -0.25 -9.07 -3.13
N GLU A 59 -1.18 -9.68 -3.86
CA GLU A 59 -2.50 -10.04 -3.34
C GLU A 59 -2.42 -11.15 -2.29
N ASP A 60 -1.57 -12.16 -2.46
CA ASP A 60 -1.33 -13.17 -1.44
C ASP A 60 -0.75 -12.54 -0.17
N ILE A 61 0.20 -11.62 -0.32
CA ILE A 61 0.78 -10.89 0.83
C ILE A 61 -0.30 -10.07 1.53
N ALA A 62 -1.11 -9.32 0.79
CA ALA A 62 -2.19 -8.51 1.34
C ALA A 62 -3.27 -9.37 2.05
N GLY A 63 -3.44 -10.61 1.62
CA GLY A 63 -4.38 -11.58 2.20
C GLY A 63 -3.88 -12.30 3.45
N VAL A 64 -2.61 -12.15 3.83
CA VAL A 64 -2.08 -12.80 5.04
C VAL A 64 -2.82 -12.31 6.28
N SER A 65 -3.31 -13.24 7.10
CA SER A 65 -4.00 -12.90 8.35
C SER A 65 -3.06 -12.15 9.30
N GLY A 66 -3.50 -10.97 9.76
CA GLY A 66 -2.70 -10.13 10.65
C GLY A 66 -1.61 -9.33 9.96
N ILE A 67 -1.59 -9.27 8.63
CA ILE A 67 -0.65 -8.39 7.91
C ILE A 67 -0.80 -6.94 8.38
N SER A 68 0.30 -6.26 8.55
CA SER A 68 0.32 -4.88 9.05
C SER A 68 1.43 -4.08 8.40
N PRO A 69 1.37 -2.72 8.42
CA PRO A 69 2.46 -1.89 7.92
C PRO A 69 3.81 -2.21 8.57
N ILE A 70 3.83 -2.47 9.87
CA ILE A 70 5.05 -2.82 10.60
C ILE A 70 5.62 -4.16 10.12
N ALA A 71 4.78 -5.18 9.96
CA ALA A 71 5.21 -6.48 9.47
C ALA A 71 5.83 -6.39 8.07
N LEU A 72 5.22 -5.62 7.19
CA LEU A 72 5.75 -5.37 5.85
C LEU A 72 7.04 -4.55 5.87
N LYS A 73 7.14 -3.55 6.75
CA LYS A 73 8.37 -2.76 6.91
C LYS A 73 9.54 -3.61 7.37
N VAL A 74 9.32 -4.52 8.32
CA VAL A 74 10.33 -5.49 8.76
C VAL A 74 10.73 -6.42 7.61
N ALA A 75 9.77 -6.95 6.86
CA ALA A 75 10.05 -7.84 5.73
C ALA A 75 10.87 -7.13 4.64
N LEU A 76 10.56 -5.87 4.31
CA LEU A 76 11.28 -5.10 3.29
C LEU A 76 12.69 -4.66 3.72
N ARG A 77 12.95 -4.61 5.03
CA ARG A 77 14.27 -4.26 5.59
C ARG A 77 15.11 -5.45 5.98
N SER A 78 14.58 -6.65 5.87
CA SER A 78 15.25 -7.88 6.24
C SER A 78 15.52 -8.74 5.00
N SER A 79 16.71 -9.30 4.89
CA SER A 79 16.96 -10.36 3.92
C SER A 79 16.14 -11.59 4.29
N HIS A 80 15.38 -12.11 3.35
CA HIS A 80 14.67 -13.36 3.55
C HIS A 80 14.60 -14.16 2.26
N ARG A 81 14.81 -15.46 2.38
CA ARG A 81 14.81 -16.38 1.25
C ARG A 81 15.68 -15.86 0.09
N GLU A 82 15.15 -15.88 -1.13
CA GLU A 82 15.81 -15.42 -2.34
C GLU A 82 15.60 -13.93 -2.64
N MET A 83 14.90 -13.20 -1.77
CA MET A 83 14.67 -11.78 -1.96
C MET A 83 15.95 -10.99 -1.68
N PRO A 84 16.47 -10.22 -2.64
CA PRO A 84 17.68 -9.42 -2.43
C PRO A 84 17.41 -8.28 -1.44
N ASN A 85 18.47 -7.79 -0.80
CA ASN A 85 18.39 -6.55 -0.02
C ASN A 85 18.12 -5.38 -0.97
N LEU A 86 16.93 -4.80 -0.85
CA LEU A 86 16.56 -3.62 -1.61
C LEU A 86 17.02 -2.35 -0.90
N ILE A 87 17.64 -1.44 -1.65
CA ILE A 87 18.00 -0.12 -1.13
C ILE A 87 16.83 0.82 -1.42
N LEU A 88 15.86 0.83 -0.53
CA LEU A 88 14.72 1.73 -0.55
C LEU A 88 14.83 2.70 0.65
N ASN A 89 14.53 3.97 0.42
CA ASN A 89 14.36 4.92 1.52
C ASN A 89 13.02 4.71 2.23
N ASP A 90 12.81 5.38 3.36
CA ASP A 90 11.63 5.19 4.19
C ASP A 90 10.33 5.55 3.46
N ASP A 91 10.33 6.63 2.68
CA ASP A 91 9.15 7.04 1.91
C ASP A 91 8.79 6.02 0.82
N GLU A 92 9.79 5.47 0.15
CA GLU A 92 9.59 4.42 -0.86
C GLU A 92 9.01 3.14 -0.23
N ILE A 93 9.53 2.74 0.92
CA ILE A 93 9.02 1.60 1.69
C ILE A 93 7.55 1.84 2.08
N ASP A 94 7.25 3.01 2.65
CA ASP A 94 5.90 3.33 3.11
C ASP A 94 4.90 3.38 1.94
N ARG A 95 5.31 3.88 0.77
CA ARG A 95 4.49 3.88 -0.46
C ARG A 95 4.23 2.47 -0.99
N VAL A 96 5.23 1.61 -1.04
CA VAL A 96 5.05 0.20 -1.47
C VAL A 96 4.11 -0.52 -0.50
N ILE A 97 4.26 -0.30 0.81
CA ILE A 97 3.37 -0.84 1.84
C ILE A 97 1.92 -0.35 1.63
N ALA A 98 1.72 0.95 1.40
CA ALA A 98 0.41 1.52 1.13
C ALA A 98 -0.24 0.86 -0.09
N TYR A 99 0.53 0.62 -1.14
CA TYR A 99 0.04 -0.08 -2.33
C TYR A 99 -0.34 -1.53 -2.03
N ILE A 100 0.52 -2.31 -1.37
CA ILE A 100 0.22 -3.71 -1.01
C ILE A 100 -1.08 -3.77 -0.20
N LEU A 101 -1.21 -2.95 0.84
CA LEU A 101 -2.38 -2.95 1.71
C LEU A 101 -3.65 -2.41 1.05
N SER A 102 -3.54 -1.73 -0.10
CA SER A 102 -4.68 -1.30 -0.91
C SER A 102 -5.29 -2.43 -1.75
N LEU A 103 -4.56 -3.52 -1.94
CA LEU A 103 -5.02 -4.67 -2.73
C LEU A 103 -6.06 -5.49 -1.96
N PRO A 104 -7.01 -6.14 -2.65
CA PRO A 104 -8.11 -6.84 -2.00
C PRO A 104 -7.65 -8.02 -1.13
N GLY A 105 -6.46 -8.53 -1.34
CA GLY A 105 -5.95 -9.71 -0.64
C GLY A 105 -6.69 -10.99 -1.02
N ASP A 106 -5.98 -11.97 -1.54
CA ASP A 106 -6.58 -13.29 -1.81
C ASP A 106 -6.69 -14.08 -0.51
N ARG A 107 -7.87 -14.13 0.05
CA ARG A 107 -8.20 -14.96 1.22
C ARG A 107 -8.65 -16.35 0.76
N ARG A 108 -7.72 -17.11 0.29
CA ARG A 108 -7.96 -18.54 0.04
C ARG A 108 -7.81 -19.38 1.30
#